data_5262397ac00449d8a8dc95a0c3ec1596
#
_entry.id   5262397ac00449d8a8dc95a0c3ec1596
#
_cell.length_a   1.000
_cell.length_b   1.000
_cell.length_c   1.000
_cell.angle_alpha   90.00
_cell.angle_beta   90.00
_cell.angle_gamma   90.00
#
_symmetry.space_group_name_H-M   'P 1'
#
loop_
_entity.id
_entity.type
_entity.pdbx_description
1 polymer ?
#
loop_
_entity_poly.entity_id
_entity_poly.type
_entity_poly.pdbx_seq_one_letter_code
_entity_poly.pdbx_strand_id
1 'polypeptide(L)'
;MDDLFQKNLPVNIEDEMKKSYMDYAMSVIIGRAIPDVRDGLKPVHRRVLFAMHEMGNRWNRPYKKSARIVGDIIGKYHPHGDQAAYDTIVRMAQDFSMRYLLVDGQGNFGSLDGDPPAAMRYTEIRMSRIAEEILADLEKDTVDFAPNYDESLMEPLVMPAKIPTILL
;
A
#
# COMPACT_ATOMS: atom_id res chain seq x y z
N MET A 1 -17.50 -51.00 -11.32
CA MET A 1 -18.53 -50.21 -10.63
C MET A 1 -17.96 -49.88 -9.29
N ASP A 2 -17.13 -48.84 -9.23
CA ASP A 2 -16.52 -48.38 -7.98
C ASP A 2 -17.42 -47.34 -7.37
N ASP A 3 -17.97 -47.72 -6.24
CA ASP A 3 -18.84 -46.91 -5.39
C ASP A 3 -17.98 -45.82 -4.71
N LEU A 4 -18.01 -44.64 -5.26
CA LEU A 4 -17.46 -43.45 -4.63
C LEU A 4 -18.34 -43.07 -3.43
N PHE A 5 -18.16 -43.77 -2.31
CA PHE A 5 -18.68 -43.34 -1.04
C PHE A 5 -17.99 -42.01 -0.65
N GLN A 6 -18.62 -40.90 -1.01
CA GLN A 6 -18.34 -39.62 -0.37
C GLN A 6 -18.65 -39.79 1.13
N LYS A 7 -17.62 -39.95 1.94
CA LYS A 7 -17.73 -39.92 3.39
C LYS A 7 -18.17 -38.50 3.78
N ASN A 8 -19.46 -38.34 4.03
CA ASN A 8 -19.98 -37.14 4.67
C ASN A 8 -19.48 -37.14 6.11
N LEU A 9 -18.45 -36.35 6.37
CA LEU A 9 -17.97 -36.09 7.73
C LEU A 9 -18.92 -35.06 8.34
N PRO A 10 -19.53 -35.32 9.50
CA PRO A 10 -20.33 -34.33 10.20
C PRO A 10 -19.40 -33.19 10.64
N VAL A 11 -19.66 -31.99 10.17
CA VAL A 11 -18.93 -30.80 10.57
C VAL A 11 -19.83 -29.98 11.51
N ASN A 12 -19.29 -29.64 12.68
CA ASN A 12 -19.98 -28.73 13.58
C ASN A 12 -19.96 -27.32 12.98
N ILE A 13 -21.13 -26.75 12.75
CA ILE A 13 -21.28 -25.45 12.12
C ILE A 13 -20.61 -24.32 12.92
N GLU A 14 -20.61 -24.43 14.27
CA GLU A 14 -19.95 -23.44 15.13
C GLU A 14 -18.43 -23.48 14.97
N ASP A 15 -17.84 -24.67 14.87
CA ASP A 15 -16.40 -24.83 14.71
C ASP A 15 -15.96 -24.36 13.30
N GLU A 16 -16.75 -24.65 12.28
CA GLU A 16 -16.47 -24.20 10.92
C GLU A 16 -16.61 -22.67 10.80
N MET A 17 -17.62 -22.07 11.42
CA MET A 17 -17.77 -20.62 11.48
C MET A 17 -16.62 -19.94 12.23
N LYS A 18 -16.21 -20.49 13.39
CA LYS A 18 -15.05 -19.97 14.13
C LYS A 18 -13.78 -20.03 13.30
N LYS A 19 -13.54 -21.16 12.65
CA LYS A 19 -12.36 -21.36 11.79
C LYS A 19 -12.36 -20.37 10.62
N SER A 20 -13.46 -20.28 9.88
CA SER A 20 -13.60 -19.37 8.75
C SER A 20 -13.44 -17.91 9.17
N TYR A 21 -13.99 -17.52 10.33
CA TYR A 21 -13.82 -16.18 10.87
C TYR A 21 -12.39 -15.90 11.29
N MET A 22 -11.72 -16.87 11.92
CA MET A 22 -10.31 -16.79 12.28
C MET A 22 -9.42 -16.66 11.04
N ASP A 23 -9.66 -17.50 10.03
CA ASP A 23 -8.91 -17.48 8.77
C ASP A 23 -9.09 -16.13 8.04
N TYR A 24 -10.32 -15.59 8.02
CA TYR A 24 -10.60 -14.26 7.49
C TYR A 24 -9.89 -13.16 8.29
N ALA A 25 -10.02 -13.17 9.63
CA ALA A 25 -9.39 -12.19 10.50
C ALA A 25 -7.85 -12.23 10.38
N MET A 26 -7.26 -13.42 10.35
CA MET A 26 -5.82 -13.61 10.15
C MET A 26 -5.37 -13.10 8.78
N SER A 27 -6.12 -13.39 7.71
CA SER A 27 -5.83 -12.89 6.36
C SER A 27 -5.86 -11.37 6.30
N VAL A 28 -6.86 -10.73 6.92
CA VAL A 28 -6.97 -9.26 6.98
C VAL A 28 -5.82 -8.65 7.81
N ILE A 29 -5.50 -9.23 8.97
CA ILE A 29 -4.41 -8.73 9.83
C ILE A 29 -3.06 -8.89 9.13
N ILE A 30 -2.76 -10.07 8.62
CA ILE A 30 -1.47 -10.37 7.97
C ILE A 30 -1.35 -9.57 6.67
N GLY A 31 -2.36 -9.62 5.82
CA GLY A 31 -2.32 -8.98 4.50
C GLY A 31 -2.39 -7.45 4.52
N ARG A 32 -2.91 -6.83 5.59
CA ARG A 32 -3.17 -5.38 5.64
C ARG A 32 -2.34 -4.65 6.69
N ALA A 33 -2.19 -5.22 7.88
CA ALA A 33 -1.59 -4.53 9.02
C ALA A 33 -0.08 -4.73 9.14
N ILE A 34 0.43 -5.86 8.67
CA ILE A 34 1.84 -6.23 8.80
C ILE A 34 2.58 -5.90 7.50
N PRO A 35 3.75 -5.23 7.55
CA PRO A 35 4.59 -5.04 6.37
C PRO A 35 5.09 -6.37 5.81
N ASP A 36 5.19 -6.47 4.48
CA ASP A 36 5.81 -7.60 3.82
C ASP A 36 7.33 -7.60 4.10
N VAL A 37 7.87 -8.73 4.49
CA VAL A 37 9.30 -8.85 4.84
C VAL A 37 10.22 -8.56 3.65
N ARG A 38 9.75 -8.77 2.43
CA ARG A 38 10.53 -8.61 1.19
C ARG A 38 10.78 -7.14 0.83
N ASP A 39 9.76 -6.29 0.99
CA ASP A 39 9.82 -4.86 0.62
C ASP A 39 9.54 -3.90 1.78
N GLY A 40 9.27 -4.41 2.99
CA GLY A 40 9.01 -3.60 4.18
C GLY A 40 7.74 -2.75 4.11
N LEU A 41 6.90 -2.95 3.13
CA LEU A 41 5.73 -2.12 2.85
C LEU A 41 4.42 -2.82 3.20
N LYS A 42 3.48 -2.06 3.71
CA LYS A 42 2.07 -2.47 3.75
C LYS A 42 1.45 -2.27 2.36
N PRO A 43 0.37 -2.98 2.03
CA PRO A 43 -0.28 -2.84 0.72
C PRO A 43 -0.61 -1.39 0.34
N VAL A 44 -1.10 -0.58 1.29
CA VAL A 44 -1.41 0.83 1.03
C VAL A 44 -0.18 1.66 0.67
N HIS A 45 0.97 1.43 1.33
CA HIS A 45 2.24 2.12 1.01
C HIS A 45 2.69 1.75 -0.41
N ARG A 46 2.63 0.47 -0.75
CA ARG A 46 3.01 -0.04 -2.08
C ARG A 46 2.14 0.59 -3.17
N ARG A 47 0.84 0.65 -2.97
CA ARG A 47 -0.11 1.27 -3.90
C ARG A 47 0.11 2.76 -4.06
N VAL A 48 0.45 3.48 -2.98
CA VAL A 48 0.81 4.90 -3.03
C VAL A 48 2.03 5.12 -3.91
N LEU A 49 3.11 4.40 -3.65
CA LEU A 49 4.35 4.52 -4.43
C LEU A 49 4.16 4.11 -5.88
N PHE A 50 3.42 3.03 -6.13
CA PHE A 50 3.13 2.57 -7.48
C PHE A 50 2.29 3.59 -8.27
N ALA A 51 1.23 4.13 -7.68
CA ALA A 51 0.43 5.17 -8.31
C ALA A 51 1.25 6.43 -8.62
N MET A 52 2.11 6.86 -7.70
CA MET A 52 3.01 7.99 -7.93
C MET A 52 3.99 7.72 -9.08
N HIS A 53 4.49 6.49 -9.19
CA HIS A 53 5.36 6.05 -10.29
C HIS A 53 4.63 6.11 -11.64
N GLU A 54 3.46 5.49 -11.73
CA GLU A 54 2.62 5.50 -12.94
C GLU A 54 2.24 6.91 -13.41
N MET A 55 1.98 7.80 -12.47
CA MET A 55 1.72 9.21 -12.75
C MET A 55 2.98 10.01 -13.14
N GLY A 56 4.16 9.41 -13.13
CA GLY A 56 5.43 10.09 -13.37
C GLY A 56 5.75 11.15 -12.32
N ASN A 57 5.27 10.99 -11.09
CA ASN A 57 5.49 11.92 -9.98
C ASN A 57 6.82 11.63 -9.27
N ARG A 58 7.93 11.76 -10.01
CA ARG A 58 9.28 11.41 -9.61
C ARG A 58 9.96 12.53 -8.82
N TRP A 59 11.03 12.18 -8.09
CA TRP A 59 11.80 13.13 -7.26
C TRP A 59 12.32 14.35 -8.02
N ASN A 60 12.63 14.20 -9.30
CA ASN A 60 13.18 15.25 -10.17
C ASN A 60 12.09 15.95 -11.01
N ARG A 61 10.82 15.75 -10.69
CA ARG A 61 9.68 16.38 -11.35
C ARG A 61 8.98 17.36 -10.41
N PRO A 62 8.17 18.29 -10.97
CA PRO A 62 7.38 19.19 -10.14
C PRO A 62 6.46 18.45 -9.19
N TYR A 63 6.21 19.03 -8.03
CA TYR A 63 5.23 18.55 -7.08
C TYR A 63 3.83 18.49 -7.71
N LYS A 64 3.04 17.55 -7.26
CA LYS A 64 1.61 17.43 -7.61
C LYS A 64 0.76 17.58 -6.37
N LYS A 65 -0.45 18.13 -6.50
CA LYS A 65 -1.40 18.21 -5.40
C LYS A 65 -1.67 16.84 -4.80
N SER A 66 -1.63 16.74 -3.47
CA SER A 66 -1.90 15.48 -2.75
C SER A 66 -3.28 14.94 -3.10
N ALA A 67 -4.29 15.79 -3.22
CA ALA A 67 -5.64 15.39 -3.60
C ALA A 67 -5.70 14.67 -4.97
N ARG A 68 -4.84 15.04 -5.94
CA ARG A 68 -4.77 14.37 -7.24
C ARG A 68 -4.22 12.97 -7.11
N ILE A 69 -3.15 12.81 -6.31
CA ILE A 69 -2.54 11.50 -6.08
C ILE A 69 -3.51 10.59 -5.33
N VAL A 70 -4.16 11.10 -4.28
CA VAL A 70 -5.18 10.36 -3.51
C VAL A 70 -6.32 9.90 -4.41
N GLY A 71 -6.83 10.77 -5.28
CA GLY A 71 -7.89 10.42 -6.23
C GLY A 71 -7.49 9.27 -7.18
N ASP A 72 -6.26 9.29 -7.67
CA ASP A 72 -5.73 8.23 -8.55
C ASP A 72 -5.57 6.89 -7.80
N ILE A 73 -5.08 6.94 -6.56
CA ILE A 73 -4.92 5.76 -5.71
C ILE A 73 -6.26 5.08 -5.44
N ILE A 74 -7.27 5.87 -5.05
CA ILE A 74 -8.60 5.33 -4.72
C ILE A 74 -9.29 4.79 -5.97
N GLY A 75 -9.21 5.55 -7.05
CA GLY A 75 -9.87 5.17 -8.30
C GLY A 75 -9.29 3.92 -8.96
N LYS A 76 -8.02 3.59 -8.71
CA LYS A 76 -7.32 2.52 -9.43
C LYS A 76 -6.93 1.33 -8.56
N TYR A 77 -6.50 1.56 -7.32
CA TYR A 77 -5.82 0.52 -6.53
C TYR A 77 -6.38 0.29 -5.13
N HIS A 78 -6.99 1.29 -4.52
CA HIS A 78 -7.33 1.23 -3.10
C HIS A 78 -8.75 1.74 -2.83
N PRO A 79 -9.82 0.92 -3.02
CA PRO A 79 -11.22 1.33 -2.90
C PRO A 79 -11.65 1.51 -1.44
N HIS A 80 -10.88 2.26 -0.67
CA HIS A 80 -11.15 2.65 0.72
C HIS A 80 -11.22 4.17 0.82
N GLY A 81 -11.53 4.70 2.00
CA GLY A 81 -11.71 6.14 2.17
C GLY A 81 -10.47 6.97 1.80
N ASP A 82 -10.70 8.14 1.19
CA ASP A 82 -9.68 9.11 0.77
C ASP A 82 -8.81 9.60 1.93
N GLN A 83 -9.42 9.79 3.10
CA GLN A 83 -8.69 10.21 4.29
C GLN A 83 -7.65 9.18 4.70
N ALA A 84 -7.97 7.89 4.67
CA ALA A 84 -7.01 6.83 5.03
C ALA A 84 -5.80 6.78 4.08
N ALA A 85 -6.03 6.99 2.78
CA ALA A 85 -4.96 7.09 1.79
C ALA A 85 -4.11 8.34 2.02
N TYR A 86 -4.75 9.48 2.30
CA TYR A 86 -4.05 10.72 2.62
C TYR A 86 -3.23 10.64 3.91
N ASP A 87 -3.79 10.08 4.98
CA ASP A 87 -3.07 9.88 6.25
C ASP A 87 -1.82 9.00 6.08
N THR A 88 -1.90 8.02 5.19
CA THR A 88 -0.75 7.20 4.83
C THR A 88 0.32 8.03 4.13
N ILE A 89 -0.04 8.84 3.15
CA ILE A 89 0.87 9.75 2.44
C ILE A 89 1.52 10.72 3.42
N VAL A 90 0.72 11.30 4.33
CA VAL A 90 1.22 12.21 5.37
C VAL A 90 2.31 11.55 6.22
N ARG A 91 2.08 10.32 6.70
CA ARG A 91 3.09 9.58 7.48
C ARG A 91 4.36 9.31 6.69
N MET A 92 4.25 9.02 5.40
CA MET A 92 5.41 8.80 4.52
C MET A 92 6.21 10.08 4.23
N ALA A 93 5.62 11.26 4.50
CA ALA A 93 6.25 12.57 4.34
C ALA A 93 6.71 13.22 5.66
N GLN A 94 6.43 12.58 6.82
CA GLN A 94 6.79 13.10 8.14
C GLN A 94 8.15 12.57 8.58
N ASP A 95 9.09 13.46 8.87
CA ASP A 95 10.46 13.13 9.31
C ASP A 95 10.52 12.52 10.73
N PHE A 96 9.49 12.74 11.55
CA PHE A 96 9.34 12.11 12.85
C PHE A 96 8.62 10.75 12.80
N SER A 97 8.01 10.39 11.67
CA SER A 97 7.31 9.10 11.49
C SER A 97 8.15 8.07 10.73
N MET A 98 9.05 8.53 9.87
CA MET A 98 9.89 7.70 9.01
C MET A 98 11.36 8.00 9.25
N ARG A 99 12.19 6.95 9.32
CA ARG A 99 13.65 7.13 9.37
C ARG A 99 14.20 7.77 8.11
N TYR A 100 13.64 7.38 6.95
CA TYR A 100 13.90 7.99 5.65
C TYR A 100 12.58 8.24 4.94
N LEU A 101 12.37 9.45 4.49
CA LEU A 101 11.14 9.84 3.83
C LEU A 101 10.97 9.13 2.49
N LEU A 102 9.81 8.53 2.27
CA LEU A 102 9.44 7.95 0.98
C LEU A 102 8.71 8.96 0.09
N VAL A 103 8.06 9.93 0.71
CA VAL A 103 7.37 11.04 0.03
C VAL A 103 8.06 12.35 0.41
N ASP A 104 8.41 13.13 -0.60
CA ASP A 104 8.88 14.50 -0.45
C ASP A 104 7.66 15.42 -0.53
N GLY A 105 7.36 16.11 0.57
CA GLY A 105 6.16 16.92 0.74
C GLY A 105 6.45 18.41 0.79
N GLN A 106 5.55 19.21 0.21
CA GLN A 106 5.56 20.67 0.31
C GLN A 106 4.23 21.14 0.93
N GLY A 107 4.34 21.84 2.04
CA GLY A 107 3.18 22.32 2.83
C GLY A 107 3.26 21.87 4.28
N ASN A 108 2.13 21.93 4.98
CA ASN A 108 2.03 21.50 6.37
C ASN A 108 1.58 20.05 6.46
N PHE A 109 2.49 19.16 6.88
CA PHE A 109 2.22 17.74 7.13
C PHE A 109 2.07 17.39 8.61
N GLY A 110 1.81 18.38 9.46
CA GLY A 110 1.70 18.22 10.90
C GLY A 110 3.02 18.39 11.63
N SER A 111 2.96 18.31 12.94
CA SER A 111 4.13 18.43 13.81
C SER A 111 4.16 17.33 14.87
N LEU A 112 5.32 17.15 15.50
CA LEU A 112 5.47 16.24 16.64
C LEU A 112 4.66 16.70 17.86
N ASP A 113 4.40 18.01 17.99
CA ASP A 113 3.61 18.60 19.06
C ASP A 113 2.10 18.40 18.91
N GLY A 114 1.67 17.69 17.85
CA GLY A 114 0.28 17.29 17.65
C GLY A 114 -0.52 18.19 16.72
N ASP A 115 0.10 19.12 16.00
CA ASP A 115 -0.61 19.89 14.98
C ASP A 115 -1.05 18.94 13.84
N PRO A 116 -2.32 19.02 13.41
CA PRO A 116 -2.79 18.20 12.31
C PRO A 116 -2.21 18.65 10.98
N PRO A 117 -2.07 17.75 10.00
CA PRO A 117 -1.69 18.11 8.65
C PRO A 117 -2.77 18.99 7.99
N ALA A 118 -2.35 19.85 7.08
CA ALA A 118 -3.29 20.59 6.23
C ALA A 118 -4.09 19.62 5.33
N ALA A 119 -5.28 20.03 4.92
CA ALA A 119 -6.10 19.24 4.01
C ALA A 119 -5.35 18.95 2.68
N MET A 120 -5.60 17.78 2.07
CA MET A 120 -4.92 17.30 0.86
C MET A 120 -4.96 18.25 -0.34
N ARG A 121 -5.92 19.19 -0.38
CA ARG A 121 -6.02 20.22 -1.42
C ARG A 121 -4.94 21.30 -1.31
N TYR A 122 -4.32 21.46 -0.15
CA TYR A 122 -3.30 22.50 0.13
C TYR A 122 -1.88 21.94 0.05
N THR A 123 -1.69 20.65 0.30
CA THR A 123 -0.37 20.02 0.27
C THR A 123 -0.02 19.53 -1.13
N GLU A 124 1.28 19.46 -1.40
CA GLU A 124 1.84 18.97 -2.64
C GLU A 124 2.91 17.93 -2.36
N ILE A 125 3.00 16.90 -3.17
CA ILE A 125 3.91 15.77 -2.98
C ILE A 125 4.59 15.34 -4.27
N ARG A 126 5.72 14.69 -4.09
CA ARG A 126 6.40 13.88 -5.11
C ARG A 126 7.14 12.73 -4.42
N MET A 127 7.57 11.72 -5.18
CA MET A 127 8.42 10.68 -4.63
C MET A 127 9.75 11.27 -4.15
N SER A 128 10.28 10.73 -3.06
CA SER A 128 11.66 10.98 -2.67
C SER A 128 12.63 10.17 -3.56
N ARG A 129 13.90 10.53 -3.53
CA ARG A 129 14.92 9.81 -4.29
C ARG A 129 15.07 8.36 -3.84
N ILE A 130 14.95 8.10 -2.53
CA ILE A 130 15.05 6.75 -1.99
C ILE A 130 13.86 5.87 -2.40
N ALA A 131 12.67 6.46 -2.56
CA ALA A 131 11.50 5.73 -3.05
C ALA A 131 11.70 5.23 -4.48
N GLU A 132 12.40 5.96 -5.34
CA GLU A 132 12.73 5.49 -6.69
C GLU A 132 13.68 4.30 -6.69
N GLU A 133 14.59 4.21 -5.72
CA GLU A 133 15.48 3.03 -5.57
C GLU A 133 14.68 1.76 -5.16
N ILE A 134 13.57 1.93 -4.43
CA ILE A 134 12.67 0.83 -4.07
C ILE A 134 11.93 0.31 -5.31
N LEU A 135 11.56 1.20 -6.22
CA LEU A 135 10.85 0.91 -7.46
C LEU A 135 11.80 0.59 -8.64
N ALA A 136 13.11 0.72 -8.43
CA ALA A 136 14.07 0.46 -9.48
C ALA A 136 13.92 -0.98 -10.00
N ASP A 137 13.93 -1.11 -11.33
CA ASP A 137 13.76 -2.38 -12.03
C ASP A 137 12.33 -2.99 -11.99
N LEU A 138 11.32 -2.24 -11.55
CA LEU A 138 9.93 -2.69 -11.55
C LEU A 138 9.44 -3.10 -12.96
N GLU A 139 9.94 -2.41 -13.99
CA GLU A 139 9.60 -2.66 -15.40
C GLU A 139 10.37 -3.83 -16.02
N LYS A 140 11.27 -4.49 -15.26
CA LYS A 140 12.16 -5.54 -15.76
C LYS A 140 11.71 -6.97 -15.42
N ASP A 141 10.44 -7.18 -15.15
CA ASP A 141 9.89 -8.50 -14.78
C ASP A 141 10.59 -9.12 -13.56
N THR A 142 10.88 -8.28 -12.57
CA THR A 142 11.57 -8.68 -11.33
C THR A 142 10.64 -9.11 -10.22
N VAL A 143 9.35 -8.79 -10.33
CA VAL A 143 8.32 -9.06 -9.33
C VAL A 143 7.01 -9.44 -10.00
N ASP A 144 6.20 -10.22 -9.29
CA ASP A 144 4.89 -10.64 -9.76
C ASP A 144 3.87 -9.50 -9.64
N PHE A 145 2.94 -9.46 -10.59
CA PHE A 145 1.81 -8.55 -10.62
C PHE A 145 0.50 -9.32 -10.44
N ALA A 146 -0.47 -8.69 -9.81
CA ALA A 146 -1.83 -9.21 -9.68
C ALA A 146 -2.84 -8.16 -10.16
N PRO A 147 -4.05 -8.60 -10.57
CA PRO A 147 -5.12 -7.67 -10.88
C PRO A 147 -5.46 -6.79 -9.66
N ASN A 148 -5.80 -5.52 -9.93
CA ASN A 148 -6.35 -4.62 -8.92
C ASN A 148 -7.78 -5.05 -8.54
N TYR A 149 -8.45 -4.29 -7.66
CA TYR A 149 -9.75 -4.65 -7.09
C TYR A 149 -10.89 -4.83 -8.12
N ASP A 150 -10.82 -4.18 -9.28
CA ASP A 150 -11.83 -4.26 -10.36
C ASP A 150 -11.31 -5.01 -11.60
N GLU A 151 -10.14 -5.62 -11.49
CA GLU A 151 -9.48 -6.38 -12.56
C GLU A 151 -9.14 -5.57 -13.83
N SER A 152 -9.23 -4.25 -13.77
CA SER A 152 -8.96 -3.37 -14.91
C SER A 152 -7.48 -3.08 -15.13
N LEU A 153 -6.69 -3.14 -14.05
CA LEU A 153 -5.26 -2.83 -14.04
C LEU A 153 -4.48 -3.88 -13.27
N MET A 154 -3.17 -3.88 -13.44
CA MET A 154 -2.25 -4.74 -12.68
C MET A 154 -1.51 -3.90 -11.64
N GLU A 155 -1.33 -4.45 -10.44
CA GLU A 155 -0.52 -3.88 -9.37
C GLU A 155 0.56 -4.86 -8.91
N PRO A 156 1.76 -4.39 -8.50
CA PRO A 156 2.81 -5.29 -8.03
C PRO A 156 2.46 -5.87 -6.67
N LEU A 157 2.67 -7.18 -6.50
CA LEU A 157 2.50 -7.87 -5.23
C LEU A 157 3.56 -7.48 -4.21
N VAL A 158 4.76 -7.13 -4.69
CA VAL A 158 5.91 -6.71 -3.89
C VAL A 158 6.75 -5.74 -4.71
N MET A 159 7.48 -4.85 -4.07
CA MET A 159 8.44 -3.98 -4.77
C MET A 159 9.80 -4.67 -4.94
N PRO A 160 10.56 -4.36 -6.02
CA PRO A 160 11.89 -4.95 -6.24
C PRO A 160 12.90 -4.67 -5.13
N ALA A 161 12.77 -3.53 -4.45
CA ALA A 161 13.45 -3.13 -3.22
C ALA A 161 14.96 -3.47 -3.17
N LYS A 162 15.80 -2.70 -3.87
CA LYS A 162 17.25 -2.87 -3.82
C LYS A 162 17.88 -2.62 -2.45
N ILE A 163 17.14 -2.01 -1.53
CA ILE A 163 17.57 -1.65 -0.18
C ILE A 163 16.67 -2.36 0.85
N PRO A 164 17.17 -2.66 2.05
CA PRO A 164 16.38 -3.31 3.09
C PRO A 164 15.34 -2.33 3.68
N THR A 165 14.24 -2.18 3.00
CA THR A 165 13.19 -1.19 3.27
C THR A 165 12.46 -1.39 4.60
N ILE A 166 12.55 -2.58 5.20
CA ILE A 166 12.02 -2.83 6.54
C ILE A 166 12.72 -1.98 7.64
N LEU A 167 13.84 -1.36 7.31
CA LEU A 167 14.59 -0.49 8.19
C LEU A 167 14.28 1.02 7.99
N LEU A 168 13.37 1.38 7.08
CA LEU A 168 13.00 2.76 6.73
C LEU A 168 11.98 3.42 7.66
#